data_4ab88445694f37231890a040443414ba
#
_entry.id   4ab88445694f37231890a040443414ba
#
_cell.length_a   1.000
_cell.length_b   1.000
_cell.length_c   1.000
_cell.angle_alpha   90.00
_cell.angle_beta   90.00
_cell.angle_gamma   90.00
#
_symmetry.space_group_name_H-M   'P 1'
#
loop_
_entity.id
_entity.type
_entity.pdbx_description
1 polymer ?
#
loop_
_entity_poly.entity_id
_entity_poly.type
_entity_poly.pdbx_seq_one_letter_code
_entity_poly.pdbx_strand_id
1 'polypeptide(L)' 'MAVDSHSEPTRELDVRAVDGEPFGPITDALDDLGPDETLLLVNSFEPVPLYDVLGRRGFDHETTRVDDDEWHVRIEHA' A
#
# COMPACT_ATOMS: atom_id res chain seq x y z
N MET A 1 -10.33 25.90 -5.60
CA MET A 1 -10.43 25.39 -4.35
C MET A 1 -9.34 24.38 -4.08
N ALA A 2 -8.85 24.42 -2.96
CA ALA A 2 -7.75 23.56 -2.66
C ALA A 2 -8.25 22.16 -2.41
N VAL A 3 -7.85 21.27 -3.21
CA VAL A 3 -8.09 19.91 -2.94
C VAL A 3 -6.96 19.41 -2.10
N ASP A 4 -7.28 18.75 -1.07
CA ASP A 4 -6.25 18.12 -0.28
C ASP A 4 -5.79 16.86 -1.00
N SER A 5 -4.91 17.05 -1.95
CA SER A 5 -4.41 15.93 -2.73
C SER A 5 -3.52 14.99 -1.95
N HIS A 6 -3.16 15.38 -0.72
CA HIS A 6 -2.34 14.52 0.13
C HIS A 6 -3.13 13.38 0.75
N SER A 7 -4.45 13.51 0.83
CA SER A 7 -5.26 12.48 1.45
C SER A 7 -5.71 11.41 0.47
N GLU A 8 -5.46 11.62 -0.83
CA GLU A 8 -5.88 10.65 -1.84
C GLU A 8 -4.67 9.90 -2.39
N PRO A 9 -4.74 8.56 -2.46
CA PRO A 9 -3.64 7.80 -3.04
C PRO A 9 -3.59 8.01 -4.55
N THR A 10 -2.38 8.06 -5.09
CA THR A 10 -2.16 8.18 -6.51
C THR A 10 -2.44 6.87 -7.23
N ARG A 11 -2.16 5.76 -6.56
CA ARG A 11 -2.33 4.42 -7.11
C ARG A 11 -3.02 3.54 -6.08
N GLU A 12 -3.71 2.52 -6.57
CA GLU A 12 -4.39 1.58 -5.68
C GLU A 12 -4.13 0.15 -6.19
N LEU A 13 -3.83 -0.75 -5.26
CA LEU A 13 -3.64 -2.15 -5.56
C LEU A 13 -4.46 -2.98 -4.59
N ASP A 14 -5.43 -3.72 -5.12
CA ASP A 14 -6.26 -4.61 -4.32
C ASP A 14 -5.75 -6.04 -4.48
N VAL A 15 -5.16 -6.58 -3.43
CA VAL A 15 -4.60 -7.93 -3.48
C VAL A 15 -5.53 -8.97 -2.87
N ARG A 16 -6.75 -8.59 -2.48
CA ARG A 16 -7.70 -9.53 -1.90
C ARG A 16 -8.13 -10.60 -2.90
N ALA A 17 -8.13 -10.24 -4.17
CA ALA A 17 -8.54 -11.15 -5.25
C ALA A 17 -7.38 -11.79 -5.98
N VAL A 18 -6.15 -11.57 -5.53
CA VAL A 18 -4.97 -12.15 -6.17
C VAL A 18 -4.85 -13.62 -5.76
N ASP A 19 -4.77 -14.49 -6.75
CA ASP A 19 -4.51 -15.90 -6.51
C ASP A 19 -3.01 -16.11 -6.33
N GLY A 20 -2.64 -16.85 -5.31
CA GLY A 20 -1.24 -17.17 -5.07
C GLY A 20 -0.55 -16.12 -4.24
N GLU A 21 0.73 -15.94 -4.46
CA GLU A 21 1.60 -15.12 -3.64
C GLU A 21 1.44 -13.65 -4.04
N PRO A 22 1.04 -12.75 -3.11
CA PRO A 22 0.76 -11.35 -3.44
C PRO A 22 1.99 -10.45 -3.47
N PHE A 23 3.15 -10.91 -3.01
CA PHE A 23 4.33 -10.05 -2.92
C PHE A 23 4.84 -9.59 -4.27
N GLY A 24 4.69 -10.43 -5.31
CA GLY A 24 5.10 -10.04 -6.66
C GLY A 24 4.40 -8.78 -7.14
N PRO A 25 3.06 -8.78 -7.17
CA PRO A 25 2.33 -7.57 -7.56
C PRO A 25 2.61 -6.37 -6.67
N ILE A 26 2.78 -6.58 -5.37
CA ILE A 26 3.08 -5.49 -4.44
C ILE A 26 4.45 -4.90 -4.74
N THR A 27 5.46 -5.75 -4.94
CA THR A 27 6.81 -5.29 -5.24
C THR A 27 6.85 -4.52 -6.55
N ASP A 28 6.14 -5.02 -7.56
CA ASP A 28 6.06 -4.33 -8.85
C ASP A 28 5.44 -2.95 -8.69
N ALA A 29 4.39 -2.84 -7.90
CA ALA A 29 3.74 -1.56 -7.65
C ALA A 29 4.66 -0.59 -6.92
N LEU A 30 5.46 -1.09 -5.97
CA LEU A 30 6.42 -0.25 -5.26
C LEU A 30 7.53 0.23 -6.20
N ASP A 31 7.98 -0.63 -7.11
CA ASP A 31 9.00 -0.25 -8.07
C ASP A 31 8.51 0.85 -9.01
N ASP A 32 7.22 0.86 -9.30
CA ASP A 32 6.62 1.85 -10.18
C ASP A 32 6.18 3.12 -9.45
N LEU A 33 6.24 3.12 -8.12
CA LEU A 33 5.76 4.25 -7.33
C LEU A 33 6.76 5.40 -7.38
N GLY A 34 6.31 6.54 -7.89
CA GLY A 34 7.15 7.72 -7.96
C GLY A 34 7.33 8.38 -6.60
N PRO A 35 8.31 9.29 -6.48
CA PRO A 35 8.65 9.89 -5.17
C PRO A 35 7.52 10.73 -4.59
N ASP A 36 6.63 11.24 -5.41
CA ASP A 36 5.50 12.05 -4.94
C ASP A 36 4.20 11.27 -4.94
N GLU A 37 4.26 9.98 -5.21
CA GLU A 37 3.06 9.16 -5.32
C GLU A 37 2.80 8.41 -4.02
N THR A 38 1.53 8.06 -3.83
CA THR A 38 1.09 7.26 -2.69
C THR A 38 0.36 6.04 -3.21
N LEU A 39 0.69 4.88 -2.67
CA LEU A 39 0.02 3.63 -3.00
C LEU A 39 -0.93 3.24 -1.88
N LEU A 40 -2.17 2.95 -2.24
CA LEU A 40 -3.10 2.35 -1.30
C LEU A 40 -3.18 0.86 -1.59
N LEU A 41 -2.74 0.06 -0.64
CA LEU A 41 -2.81 -1.38 -0.72
C LEU A 41 -4.03 -1.86 0.03
N VAL A 42 -4.89 -2.62 -0.63
CA VAL A 42 -6.08 -3.19 -0.01
C VAL A 42 -5.84 -4.68 0.20
N ASN A 43 -5.94 -5.11 1.45
CA ASN A 43 -5.65 -6.47 1.83
C ASN A 43 -6.77 -7.04 2.68
N SER A 44 -6.87 -8.36 2.78
CA SER A 44 -7.91 -9.00 3.59
C SER A 44 -7.45 -9.31 5.01
N PHE A 45 -6.18 -9.07 5.31
CA PHE A 45 -5.62 -9.26 6.65
C PHE A 45 -4.49 -8.24 6.83
N GLU A 46 -4.03 -8.07 8.04
CA GLU A 46 -2.91 -7.17 8.28
C GLU A 46 -1.62 -7.78 7.73
N PRO A 47 -0.99 -7.12 6.74
CA PRO A 47 0.19 -7.69 6.08
C PRO A 47 1.47 -7.40 6.87
N VAL A 48 1.57 -7.96 8.07
CA VAL A 48 2.68 -7.68 8.98
C VAL A 48 4.05 -7.97 8.33
N PRO A 49 4.24 -9.09 7.62
CA PRO A 49 5.54 -9.33 6.99
C PRO A 49 5.93 -8.28 5.96
N LEU A 50 4.96 -7.59 5.37
CA LEU A 50 5.23 -6.55 4.40
C LEU A 50 5.91 -5.34 5.03
N TYR A 51 5.64 -5.06 6.29
CA TYR A 51 6.16 -3.88 6.96
C TYR A 51 7.69 -3.88 6.98
N ASP A 52 8.29 -5.04 7.17
CA ASP A 52 9.74 -5.18 7.14
C ASP A 52 10.30 -4.87 5.75
N VAL A 53 9.63 -5.34 4.71
CA VAL A 53 10.02 -5.06 3.33
C VAL A 53 9.93 -3.57 3.05
N LEU A 54 8.87 -2.92 3.49
CA LEU A 54 8.69 -1.48 3.28
C LEU A 54 9.79 -0.68 3.96
N GLY A 55 10.12 -1.03 5.18
CA GLY A 55 11.19 -0.34 5.90
C GLY A 55 12.53 -0.49 5.21
N ARG A 56 12.85 -1.68 4.71
CA ARG A 56 14.11 -1.93 4.03
C ARG A 56 14.23 -1.18 2.72
N ARG A 57 13.10 -0.92 2.06
CA ARG A 57 13.09 -0.23 0.77
C ARG A 57 12.95 1.29 0.92
N GLY A 58 12.85 1.79 2.14
CA GLY A 58 12.76 3.22 2.39
C GLY A 58 11.36 3.80 2.22
N PHE A 59 10.34 2.99 2.49
CA PHE A 59 8.95 3.45 2.44
C PHE A 59 8.40 3.66 3.84
N ASP A 60 7.54 4.66 3.97
CA ASP A 60 6.69 4.83 5.14
C ASP A 60 5.33 4.21 4.85
N HIS A 61 4.66 3.76 5.88
CA HIS A 61 3.33 3.20 5.70
C HIS A 61 2.44 3.53 6.89
N GLU A 62 1.14 3.50 6.63
CA GLU A 62 0.13 3.65 7.68
C GLU A 62 -0.97 2.63 7.39
N THR A 63 -1.31 1.83 8.38
CA THR A 63 -2.30 0.77 8.24
C THR A 63 -3.59 1.14 8.95
N THR A 64 -4.70 0.95 8.28
CA THR A 64 -6.03 1.17 8.84
C THR A 64 -6.87 -0.08 8.62
N ARG A 65 -7.49 -0.58 9.68
CA ARG A 65 -8.46 -1.65 9.55
C ARG A 65 -9.82 -1.03 9.22
N VAL A 66 -10.34 -1.38 8.06
CA VAL A 66 -11.61 -0.83 7.58
C VAL A 66 -12.77 -1.75 7.95
N ASP A 67 -12.53 -3.05 7.90
CA ASP A 67 -13.53 -4.06 8.22
C ASP A 67 -12.81 -5.30 8.74
N ASP A 68 -13.55 -6.31 9.14
CA ASP A 68 -12.96 -7.55 9.67
C ASP A 68 -12.00 -8.19 8.69
N ASP A 69 -12.30 -8.10 7.41
CA ASP A 69 -11.48 -8.69 6.36
C ASP A 69 -11.03 -7.67 5.33
N GLU A 70 -10.93 -6.41 5.73
CA GLU A 70 -10.43 -5.37 4.84
C GLU A 70 -9.47 -4.45 5.58
N TRP A 71 -8.24 -4.42 5.10
CA TRP A 71 -7.17 -3.60 5.66
C TRP A 71 -6.58 -2.73 4.56
N HIS A 72 -6.36 -1.47 4.86
CA HIS A 72 -5.76 -0.53 3.94
C HIS A 72 -4.39 -0.13 4.45
N VAL A 73 -3.39 -0.26 3.61
CA VAL A 73 -2.02 0.17 3.93
C VAL A 73 -1.67 1.28 2.95
N ARG A 74 -1.47 2.47 3.49
CA ARG A 74 -1.06 3.62 2.71
C ARG A 74 0.44 3.68 2.71
N ILE A 75 1.04 3.68 1.54
CA ILE A 75 2.49 3.55 1.38
C ILE A 75 3.01 4.73 0.58
N GLU A 76 4.09 5.33 1.07
CA GLU A 76 4.73 6.43 0.37
C GLU A 76 6.22 6.37 0.63
N HIS A 77 7.00 7.06 -0.19
CA HIS A 77 8.44 7.15 0.03
C HIS A 77 8.73 7.96 1.28
N ALA A 78 9.66 7.47 2.08
CA ALA A 78 10.05 8.13 3.32
C ALA A 78 10.84 9.41 3.06
#